data_c97e89e6d4c9c6874d41159d05d2542f
#
_entry.id   c97e89e6d4c9c6874d41159d05d2542f
#
_cell.length_a   1.000
_cell.length_b   1.000
_cell.length_c   1.000
_cell.angle_alpha   90.00
_cell.angle_beta   90.00
_cell.angle_gamma   90.00
#
_symmetry.space_group_name_H-M   'P 1'
#
loop_
_entity.id
_entity.type
_entity.pdbx_description
1 polymer ?
#
loop_
_entity_poly.entity_id
_entity_poly.type
_entity_poly.pdbx_seq_one_letter_code
_entity_poly.pdbx_strand_id
1 'polypeptide(L)'
;EALAKLGSLSEGEVARKAVELAHAAIGERHRHVGYFLIDKGLPALEAAVDARYSAIETLRRVASRHALFLYLGAVLLITVMFAGGLLTQAIALSVPDWTWLPITLLGVLAGSQMAVALVNWLATLLVSAHPLPRMDFSKGIPPASRTLVVVPTMLTSAAGIEDLAEALEVRFLANRDTSLSFGLLTDFRDADQENLPEDGPLLVLAKARIDELNEKYTCFGQPEKSDIFFLFHRGRRWNAHDSVWMGYERKRGKLADLNGLLRGAGQGAFALVVGDLAALTEVKYVITLDTDTQLPRDAAQQFVGAMAHPLNRPYYDPEKHRVTAGYGILQPRVAVSLPGTNRSHFARLYGGDTGIDPYTRAVSDVYQDVFGEGSFIGKGIYDVDAFEQALGGRFPENRVLSHDLIEGCYARAGLLSDVQLYEDYPARYSADVSRRQRWIRGDWQLSGWLRRRVPANNAGRQSNPLSTLAQWKLFDNLRRSLVPASLVILFLLGWIIFPAAWWWTGGVIGLLVIAPLIAALLDLLRKPDEVLLRQHFAAVADSLLRHGKQLIFELACLPYEALFSLDAIVRTTWRMLISRRRLLEWNPSSEVDRQLSRPDRNSLAATYRTMWVGPLISAVLAIYL
;
A
#
# COMPACT_ATOMS: atom_id res chain seq x y z
N GLU A 1 6.91 -32.94 -10.95
CA GLU A 1 5.74 -33.81 -10.72
C GLU A 1 4.57 -33.44 -11.64
N ALA A 2 4.02 -32.20 -11.58
CA ALA A 2 2.87 -31.79 -12.39
C ALA A 2 3.12 -31.98 -13.91
N LEU A 3 4.29 -31.59 -14.42
CA LEU A 3 4.65 -31.75 -15.83
C LEU A 3 4.87 -33.22 -16.22
N ALA A 4 5.42 -34.04 -15.34
CA ALA A 4 5.61 -35.46 -15.57
C ALA A 4 4.24 -36.20 -15.73
N LYS A 5 3.21 -35.76 -15.02
CA LYS A 5 1.83 -36.27 -15.16
C LYS A 5 1.16 -35.87 -16.48
N LEU A 6 1.65 -34.80 -17.13
CA LEU A 6 1.09 -34.28 -18.38
C LEU A 6 1.86 -34.71 -19.63
N GLY A 7 3.03 -35.30 -19.47
CA GLY A 7 3.90 -35.75 -20.54
C GLY A 7 4.21 -37.27 -20.43
N SER A 8 5.13 -37.74 -21.28
CA SER A 8 5.61 -39.12 -21.29
C SER A 8 6.88 -39.35 -20.49
N LEU A 9 7.48 -38.26 -19.94
CA LEU A 9 8.75 -38.30 -19.24
C LEU A 9 8.57 -38.47 -17.73
N SER A 10 9.52 -39.14 -17.08
CA SER A 10 9.58 -39.25 -15.63
C SER A 10 9.96 -37.90 -14.98
N GLU A 11 9.70 -37.74 -13.70
CA GLU A 11 10.08 -36.53 -12.95
C GLU A 11 11.57 -36.19 -13.05
N GLY A 12 12.43 -37.21 -12.99
CA GLY A 12 13.87 -37.06 -13.13
C GLY A 12 14.29 -36.60 -14.53
N GLU A 13 13.59 -37.01 -15.59
CA GLU A 13 13.84 -36.57 -16.95
C GLU A 13 13.37 -35.13 -17.18
N VAL A 14 12.21 -34.76 -16.63
CA VAL A 14 11.72 -33.37 -16.65
C VAL A 14 12.71 -32.45 -15.92
N ALA A 15 13.22 -32.87 -14.76
CA ALA A 15 14.23 -32.10 -14.00
C ALA A 15 15.53 -31.93 -14.81
N ARG A 16 16.04 -33.00 -15.43
CA ARG A 16 17.22 -32.92 -16.30
C ARG A 16 17.02 -31.98 -17.47
N LYS A 17 15.84 -32.02 -18.10
CA LYS A 17 15.50 -31.13 -19.21
C LYS A 17 15.45 -29.67 -18.79
N ALA A 18 14.92 -29.38 -17.60
CA ALA A 18 14.94 -28.01 -17.03
C ALA A 18 16.38 -27.51 -16.77
N VAL A 19 17.27 -28.39 -16.28
CA VAL A 19 18.69 -28.06 -16.08
C VAL A 19 19.41 -27.86 -17.42
N GLU A 20 19.18 -28.69 -18.44
CA GLU A 20 19.73 -28.51 -19.79
C GLU A 20 19.34 -27.16 -20.39
N LEU A 21 18.06 -26.80 -20.32
CA LEU A 21 17.58 -25.50 -20.80
C LEU A 21 18.23 -24.33 -20.03
N ALA A 22 18.39 -24.47 -18.72
CA ALA A 22 19.05 -23.44 -17.91
C ALA A 22 20.54 -23.29 -18.27
N HIS A 23 21.26 -24.38 -18.52
CA HIS A 23 22.65 -24.33 -18.97
C HIS A 23 22.83 -23.71 -20.36
N ALA A 24 21.89 -23.93 -21.27
CA ALA A 24 21.92 -23.36 -22.61
C ALA A 24 21.55 -21.87 -22.65
N ALA A 25 20.91 -21.33 -21.60
CA ALA A 25 20.41 -19.98 -21.56
C ALA A 25 21.53 -18.95 -21.27
N ILE A 26 21.33 -17.70 -21.70
CA ILE A 26 22.24 -16.58 -21.48
C ILE A 26 21.60 -15.61 -20.46
N GLY A 27 22.41 -15.15 -19.50
CA GLY A 27 21.99 -14.22 -18.45
C GLY A 27 21.61 -14.92 -17.14
N GLU A 28 21.90 -14.28 -16.02
CA GLU A 28 21.82 -14.86 -14.68
C GLU A 28 20.39 -15.38 -14.33
N ARG A 29 19.36 -14.60 -14.66
CA ARG A 29 17.97 -14.99 -14.46
C ARG A 29 17.57 -16.23 -15.25
N HIS A 30 17.96 -16.30 -16.53
CA HIS A 30 17.60 -17.40 -17.43
C HIS A 30 18.41 -18.68 -17.15
N ARG A 31 19.62 -18.56 -16.58
CA ARG A 31 20.44 -19.70 -16.12
C ARG A 31 19.92 -20.34 -14.84
N HIS A 32 19.00 -19.68 -14.13
CA HIS A 32 18.38 -20.27 -12.95
C HIS A 32 17.31 -21.28 -13.37
N VAL A 33 17.38 -22.50 -12.87
CA VAL A 33 16.45 -23.59 -13.23
C VAL A 33 15.00 -23.25 -12.95
N GLY A 34 14.73 -22.47 -11.89
CA GLY A 34 13.42 -21.95 -11.55
C GLY A 34 12.77 -21.10 -12.64
N TYR A 35 13.56 -20.47 -13.53
CA TYR A 35 13.02 -19.73 -14.67
C TYR A 35 12.15 -20.64 -15.58
N PHE A 36 12.59 -21.87 -15.77
CA PHE A 36 11.86 -22.87 -16.58
C PHE A 36 10.82 -23.63 -15.78
N LEU A 37 10.90 -23.67 -14.44
CA LEU A 37 9.95 -24.43 -13.62
C LEU A 37 8.73 -23.59 -13.18
N ILE A 38 8.91 -22.29 -12.88
CA ILE A 38 7.90 -21.44 -12.25
C ILE A 38 7.78 -20.02 -12.84
N ASP A 39 8.57 -19.67 -13.86
CA ASP A 39 8.58 -18.33 -14.46
C ASP A 39 8.35 -18.40 -15.98
N LYS A 40 8.67 -17.36 -16.70
CA LYS A 40 8.42 -17.16 -18.14
C LYS A 40 9.08 -18.21 -19.05
N GLY A 41 10.02 -18.99 -18.57
CA GLY A 41 10.64 -20.12 -19.27
C GLY A 41 9.81 -21.41 -19.26
N LEU A 42 8.77 -21.50 -18.43
CA LEU A 42 7.94 -22.69 -18.31
C LEU A 42 7.37 -23.19 -19.64
N PRO A 43 6.86 -22.35 -20.56
CA PRO A 43 6.39 -22.82 -21.87
C PRO A 43 7.48 -23.51 -22.71
N ALA A 44 8.74 -23.13 -22.57
CA ALA A 44 9.84 -23.79 -23.29
C ALA A 44 10.12 -25.20 -22.72
N LEU A 45 10.05 -25.35 -21.39
CA LEU A 45 10.15 -26.67 -20.75
C LEU A 45 8.96 -27.54 -21.13
N GLU A 46 7.75 -27.02 -21.13
CA GLU A 46 6.52 -27.73 -21.53
C GLU A 46 6.60 -28.25 -22.96
N ALA A 47 7.09 -27.43 -23.88
CA ALA A 47 7.33 -27.85 -25.26
C ALA A 47 8.42 -28.94 -25.35
N ALA A 48 9.46 -28.84 -24.51
CA ALA A 48 10.57 -29.80 -24.49
C ALA A 48 10.18 -31.18 -23.91
N VAL A 49 9.10 -31.25 -23.10
CA VAL A 49 8.60 -32.48 -22.49
C VAL A 49 7.29 -33.00 -23.15
N ASP A 50 6.85 -32.36 -24.23
CA ASP A 50 5.61 -32.70 -24.97
C ASP A 50 4.39 -32.76 -24.03
N ALA A 51 4.25 -31.75 -23.15
CA ALA A 51 3.16 -31.73 -22.18
C ALA A 51 1.80 -31.52 -22.84
N ARG A 52 0.86 -32.43 -22.58
CA ARG A 52 -0.51 -32.40 -23.14
C ARG A 52 -1.50 -31.88 -22.11
N TYR A 53 -2.13 -30.76 -22.43
CA TYR A 53 -3.10 -30.11 -21.53
C TYR A 53 -4.53 -30.46 -21.88
N SER A 54 -5.37 -30.58 -20.86
CA SER A 54 -6.82 -30.65 -21.04
C SER A 54 -7.37 -29.37 -21.66
N ALA A 55 -8.57 -29.42 -22.26
CA ALA A 55 -9.23 -28.23 -22.79
C ALA A 55 -9.45 -27.15 -21.74
N ILE A 56 -9.76 -27.53 -20.49
CA ILE A 56 -9.96 -26.63 -19.36
C ILE A 56 -8.64 -25.92 -18.99
N GLU A 57 -7.53 -26.66 -18.94
CA GLU A 57 -6.21 -26.12 -18.64
C GLU A 57 -5.75 -25.15 -19.74
N THR A 58 -6.01 -25.50 -21.00
CA THR A 58 -5.73 -24.62 -22.15
C THR A 58 -6.53 -23.33 -22.06
N LEU A 59 -7.83 -23.42 -21.74
CA LEU A 59 -8.68 -22.23 -21.54
C LEU A 59 -8.16 -21.36 -20.39
N ARG A 60 -7.77 -21.97 -19.25
CA ARG A 60 -7.20 -21.27 -18.10
C ARG A 60 -5.92 -20.52 -18.45
N ARG A 61 -5.05 -21.11 -19.29
CA ARG A 61 -3.82 -20.49 -19.79
C ARG A 61 -4.08 -19.33 -20.75
N VAL A 62 -5.05 -19.47 -21.65
CA VAL A 62 -5.47 -18.36 -22.51
C VAL A 62 -6.04 -17.23 -21.66
N ALA A 63 -6.86 -17.54 -20.66
CA ALA A 63 -7.39 -16.55 -19.73
C ALA A 63 -6.28 -15.84 -18.95
N SER A 64 -5.25 -16.54 -18.45
CA SER A 64 -4.14 -15.92 -17.74
C SER A 64 -3.30 -14.98 -18.60
N ARG A 65 -3.15 -15.25 -19.91
CA ARG A 65 -2.47 -14.35 -20.86
C ARG A 65 -3.22 -13.03 -21.06
N HIS A 66 -4.55 -13.04 -20.91
CA HIS A 66 -5.42 -11.88 -21.08
C HIS A 66 -6.06 -11.44 -19.76
N ALA A 67 -5.42 -11.76 -18.61
CA ALA A 67 -5.98 -11.57 -17.29
C ALA A 67 -6.45 -10.13 -17.03
N LEU A 68 -5.66 -9.11 -17.42
CA LEU A 68 -6.04 -7.72 -17.22
C LEU A 68 -7.26 -7.31 -18.04
N PHE A 69 -7.35 -7.78 -19.30
CA PHE A 69 -8.52 -7.52 -20.14
C PHE A 69 -9.78 -8.17 -19.57
N LEU A 70 -9.68 -9.42 -19.13
CA LEU A 70 -10.81 -10.14 -18.51
C LEU A 70 -11.22 -9.49 -17.19
N TYR A 71 -10.26 -9.10 -16.37
CA TYR A 71 -10.52 -8.41 -15.11
C TYR A 71 -11.25 -7.08 -15.33
N LEU A 72 -10.71 -6.19 -16.18
CA LEU A 72 -11.33 -4.90 -16.47
C LEU A 72 -12.67 -5.05 -17.20
N GLY A 73 -12.78 -6.02 -18.10
CA GLY A 73 -14.01 -6.34 -18.81
C GLY A 73 -15.11 -6.82 -17.87
N ALA A 74 -14.78 -7.68 -16.90
CA ALA A 74 -15.74 -8.16 -15.89
C ALA A 74 -16.19 -7.00 -14.98
N VAL A 75 -15.26 -6.15 -14.51
CA VAL A 75 -15.59 -4.95 -13.72
C VAL A 75 -16.53 -4.03 -14.51
N LEU A 76 -16.20 -3.76 -15.78
CA LEU A 76 -17.03 -2.92 -16.64
C LEU A 76 -18.41 -3.52 -16.86
N LEU A 77 -18.49 -4.81 -17.17
CA LEU A 77 -19.76 -5.51 -17.42
C LEU A 77 -20.70 -5.44 -16.21
N ILE A 78 -20.20 -5.79 -15.02
CA ILE A 78 -20.99 -5.75 -13.78
C ILE A 78 -21.43 -4.32 -13.49
N THR A 79 -20.54 -3.35 -13.68
CA THR A 79 -20.84 -1.92 -13.47
C THR A 79 -21.96 -1.44 -14.40
N VAL A 80 -21.85 -1.77 -15.70
CA VAL A 80 -22.85 -1.40 -16.71
C VAL A 80 -24.19 -2.09 -16.46
N MET A 81 -24.18 -3.37 -16.10
CA MET A 81 -25.40 -4.10 -15.77
C MET A 81 -26.14 -3.45 -14.57
N PHE A 82 -25.38 -3.08 -13.54
CA PHE A 82 -25.96 -2.44 -12.38
C PHE A 82 -26.48 -1.03 -12.70
N ALA A 83 -25.67 -0.17 -13.31
CA ALA A 83 -26.07 1.18 -13.68
C ALA A 83 -27.24 1.18 -14.67
N GLY A 84 -27.24 0.25 -15.63
CA GLY A 84 -28.35 0.01 -16.55
C GLY A 84 -29.61 -0.43 -15.85
N GLY A 85 -29.51 -1.34 -14.86
CA GLY A 85 -30.64 -1.73 -14.01
C GLY A 85 -31.25 -0.56 -13.24
N LEU A 86 -30.43 0.31 -12.65
CA LEU A 86 -30.92 1.53 -11.99
C LEU A 86 -31.61 2.46 -12.99
N LEU A 87 -31.04 2.65 -14.18
CA LEU A 87 -31.63 3.49 -15.22
C LEU A 87 -32.95 2.93 -15.74
N THR A 88 -33.05 1.64 -16.03
CA THR A 88 -34.30 1.00 -16.49
C THR A 88 -35.38 1.09 -15.43
N GLN A 89 -35.02 0.97 -14.16
CA GLN A 89 -35.95 1.16 -13.06
C GLN A 89 -36.41 2.62 -12.95
N ALA A 90 -35.54 3.60 -13.12
CA ALA A 90 -35.89 5.02 -13.15
C ALA A 90 -36.85 5.34 -14.28
N ILE A 91 -36.63 4.81 -15.48
CA ILE A 91 -37.51 4.96 -16.64
C ILE A 91 -38.88 4.32 -16.37
N ALA A 92 -38.91 3.07 -15.85
CA ALA A 92 -40.15 2.35 -15.55
C ALA A 92 -41.03 3.08 -14.50
N LEU A 93 -40.40 3.80 -13.57
CA LEU A 93 -41.09 4.61 -12.56
C LEU A 93 -41.42 6.03 -13.04
N SER A 94 -41.25 6.32 -14.34
CA SER A 94 -41.56 7.61 -14.97
C SER A 94 -40.88 8.81 -14.27
N VAL A 95 -39.63 8.61 -13.80
CA VAL A 95 -38.85 9.67 -13.18
C VAL A 95 -38.45 10.70 -14.26
N PRO A 96 -38.38 12.01 -13.96
CA PRO A 96 -38.07 13.06 -14.92
C PRO A 96 -36.76 12.79 -15.71
N ASP A 97 -36.79 13.00 -17.02
CA ASP A 97 -35.69 12.63 -17.95
C ASP A 97 -34.34 13.25 -17.59
N TRP A 98 -34.33 14.47 -17.03
CA TRP A 98 -33.12 15.15 -16.60
C TRP A 98 -32.34 14.38 -15.52
N THR A 99 -32.99 13.46 -14.78
CA THR A 99 -32.37 12.64 -13.73
C THR A 99 -31.62 11.43 -14.29
N TRP A 100 -31.88 11.01 -15.53
CA TRP A 100 -31.30 9.79 -16.11
C TRP A 100 -29.78 9.85 -16.19
N LEU A 101 -29.23 10.99 -16.63
CA LEU A 101 -27.78 11.18 -16.71
C LEU A 101 -27.12 11.17 -15.31
N PRO A 102 -27.57 11.96 -14.32
CA PRO A 102 -27.06 11.86 -12.95
C PRO A 102 -27.16 10.45 -12.34
N ILE A 103 -28.30 9.79 -12.47
CA ILE A 103 -28.50 8.42 -11.94
C ILE A 103 -27.50 7.46 -12.59
N THR A 104 -27.32 7.53 -13.90
CA THR A 104 -26.37 6.66 -14.61
C THR A 104 -24.94 6.91 -14.16
N LEU A 105 -24.48 8.17 -14.11
CA LEU A 105 -23.11 8.50 -13.69
C LEU A 105 -22.82 8.10 -12.25
N LEU A 106 -23.74 8.38 -11.34
CA LEU A 106 -23.63 8.01 -9.93
C LEU A 106 -23.75 6.50 -9.75
N GLY A 107 -24.63 5.85 -10.51
CA GLY A 107 -24.76 4.39 -10.55
C GLY A 107 -23.51 3.70 -11.05
N VAL A 108 -22.83 4.25 -12.05
CA VAL A 108 -21.52 3.76 -12.53
C VAL A 108 -20.48 3.89 -11.42
N LEU A 109 -20.38 5.03 -10.75
CA LEU A 109 -19.40 5.24 -9.68
C LEU A 109 -19.66 4.31 -8.48
N ALA A 110 -20.89 4.28 -7.97
CA ALA A 110 -21.25 3.44 -6.82
C ALA A 110 -21.20 1.94 -7.17
N GLY A 111 -21.78 1.55 -8.32
CA GLY A 111 -21.78 0.16 -8.78
C GLY A 111 -20.39 -0.39 -9.10
N SER A 112 -19.48 0.46 -9.56
CA SER A 112 -18.10 0.04 -9.81
C SER A 112 -17.36 -0.41 -8.54
N GLN A 113 -17.70 0.10 -7.36
CA GLN A 113 -17.13 -0.37 -6.09
C GLN A 113 -17.54 -1.81 -5.80
N MET A 114 -18.82 -2.12 -5.94
CA MET A 114 -19.34 -3.47 -5.82
C MET A 114 -18.72 -4.40 -6.90
N ALA A 115 -18.63 -3.93 -8.13
CA ALA A 115 -18.07 -4.71 -9.24
C ALA A 115 -16.60 -5.10 -8.98
N VAL A 116 -15.76 -4.14 -8.55
CA VAL A 116 -14.36 -4.42 -8.18
C VAL A 116 -14.30 -5.41 -7.01
N ALA A 117 -15.12 -5.24 -5.97
CA ALA A 117 -15.15 -6.15 -4.82
C ALA A 117 -15.52 -7.59 -5.23
N LEU A 118 -16.54 -7.75 -6.08
CA LEU A 118 -16.98 -9.06 -6.59
C LEU A 118 -15.93 -9.71 -7.50
N VAL A 119 -15.32 -8.94 -8.40
CA VAL A 119 -14.29 -9.48 -9.31
C VAL A 119 -13.02 -9.84 -8.54
N ASN A 120 -12.59 -9.03 -7.58
CA ASN A 120 -11.48 -9.36 -6.69
C ASN A 120 -11.75 -10.63 -5.90
N TRP A 121 -12.92 -10.71 -5.29
CA TRP A 121 -13.34 -11.91 -4.57
C TRP A 121 -13.36 -13.15 -5.48
N LEU A 122 -13.93 -13.07 -6.69
CA LEU A 122 -13.93 -14.16 -7.65
C LEU A 122 -12.49 -14.54 -8.07
N ALA A 123 -11.61 -13.58 -8.26
CA ALA A 123 -10.21 -13.82 -8.57
C ALA A 123 -9.51 -14.63 -7.46
N THR A 124 -9.76 -14.31 -6.18
CA THR A 124 -9.18 -15.09 -5.05
C THR A 124 -9.68 -16.54 -4.99
N LEU A 125 -10.84 -16.84 -5.58
CA LEU A 125 -11.35 -18.21 -5.67
C LEU A 125 -10.77 -18.99 -6.85
N LEU A 126 -10.46 -18.32 -7.95
CA LEU A 126 -10.03 -18.94 -9.22
C LEU A 126 -8.52 -19.06 -9.34
N VAL A 127 -7.78 -18.16 -8.69
CA VAL A 127 -6.32 -18.08 -8.78
C VAL A 127 -5.71 -18.51 -7.45
N SER A 128 -4.76 -19.44 -7.50
CA SER A 128 -3.99 -19.84 -6.32
C SER A 128 -2.94 -18.80 -5.99
N ALA A 129 -2.70 -18.60 -4.70
CA ALA A 129 -1.61 -17.74 -4.23
C ALA A 129 -0.25 -18.28 -4.71
N HIS A 130 0.59 -17.38 -5.23
CA HIS A 130 1.93 -17.72 -5.70
C HIS A 130 2.95 -16.93 -4.86
N PRO A 131 3.42 -17.48 -3.73
CA PRO A 131 4.45 -16.83 -2.94
C PRO A 131 5.74 -16.67 -3.76
N LEU A 132 6.42 -15.54 -3.59
CA LEU A 132 7.67 -15.28 -4.29
C LEU A 132 8.77 -16.21 -3.77
N PRO A 133 9.60 -16.78 -4.67
CA PRO A 133 10.71 -17.62 -4.26
C PRO A 133 11.75 -16.80 -3.48
N ARG A 134 12.45 -17.44 -2.54
CA ARG A 134 13.48 -16.79 -1.73
C ARG A 134 14.71 -17.69 -1.57
N MET A 135 15.84 -17.03 -1.32
CA MET A 135 17.07 -17.69 -0.88
C MET A 135 16.93 -18.05 0.61
N ASP A 136 17.54 -19.15 0.99
CA ASP A 136 17.65 -19.52 2.40
C ASP A 136 18.85 -18.80 3.03
N PHE A 137 18.55 -17.79 3.85
CA PHE A 137 19.54 -17.05 4.64
C PHE A 137 19.45 -17.34 6.14
N SER A 138 18.89 -18.48 6.52
CA SER A 138 18.80 -18.91 7.94
C SER A 138 20.14 -18.98 8.66
N LYS A 139 21.25 -19.13 7.91
CA LYS A 139 22.63 -19.11 8.44
C LYS A 139 23.29 -17.73 8.44
N GLY A 140 22.57 -16.69 8.07
CA GLY A 140 23.03 -15.31 7.95
C GLY A 140 22.92 -14.75 6.53
N ILE A 141 22.82 -13.44 6.44
CA ILE A 141 22.75 -12.70 5.19
C ILE A 141 24.17 -12.57 4.61
N PRO A 142 24.39 -12.96 3.34
CA PRO A 142 25.72 -12.80 2.71
C PRO A 142 26.14 -11.31 2.65
N PRO A 143 27.44 -10.98 2.76
CA PRO A 143 27.94 -9.60 2.64
C PRO A 143 27.54 -8.90 1.35
N ALA A 144 27.42 -9.64 0.23
CA ALA A 144 26.94 -9.11 -1.06
C ALA A 144 25.45 -8.68 -1.04
N SER A 145 24.73 -8.98 0.04
CA SER A 145 23.33 -8.59 0.25
C SER A 145 23.17 -7.68 1.47
N ARG A 146 24.23 -6.94 1.85
CA ARG A 146 24.23 -6.00 2.98
C ARG A 146 23.04 -5.07 2.90
N THR A 147 22.33 -4.91 4.01
CA THR A 147 21.03 -4.23 4.06
C THR A 147 20.97 -3.23 5.21
N LEU A 148 20.42 -2.05 4.95
CA LEU A 148 20.16 -1.02 5.94
C LEU A 148 18.66 -0.93 6.23
N VAL A 149 18.27 -1.13 7.48
CA VAL A 149 16.89 -0.91 7.96
C VAL A 149 16.75 0.52 8.42
N VAL A 150 15.86 1.31 7.81
CA VAL A 150 15.67 2.73 8.12
C VAL A 150 14.25 3.06 8.54
N VAL A 151 14.14 3.98 9.50
CA VAL A 151 12.87 4.52 9.99
C VAL A 151 12.84 6.02 9.71
N PRO A 152 12.21 6.47 8.59
CA PRO A 152 12.00 7.87 8.32
C PRO A 152 11.03 8.49 9.34
N THR A 153 11.47 9.52 10.06
CA THR A 153 10.70 10.14 11.13
C THR A 153 11.00 11.63 11.26
N MET A 154 10.43 12.29 12.27
CA MET A 154 10.76 13.66 12.68
C MET A 154 11.12 13.69 14.16
N LEU A 155 12.14 14.47 14.53
CA LEU A 155 12.47 14.75 15.93
C LEU A 155 11.50 15.81 16.44
N THR A 156 10.65 15.44 17.40
CA THR A 156 9.55 16.31 17.86
C THR A 156 9.52 16.54 19.36
N SER A 157 10.07 15.62 20.14
CA SER A 157 10.13 15.70 21.61
C SER A 157 11.17 14.72 22.16
N ALA A 158 11.66 14.98 23.37
CA ALA A 158 12.59 14.09 24.06
C ALA A 158 11.99 12.67 24.27
N ALA A 159 10.75 12.59 24.77
CA ALA A 159 10.07 11.31 24.95
C ALA A 159 9.92 10.54 23.62
N GLY A 160 9.63 11.23 22.52
CA GLY A 160 9.55 10.59 21.20
C GLY A 160 10.90 10.07 20.72
N ILE A 161 12.03 10.69 21.10
CA ILE A 161 13.39 10.20 20.78
C ILE A 161 13.70 8.93 21.56
N GLU A 162 13.32 8.86 22.85
CA GLU A 162 13.46 7.65 23.66
C GLU A 162 12.66 6.49 23.06
N ASP A 163 11.39 6.72 22.73
CA ASP A 163 10.51 5.73 22.09
C ASP A 163 11.11 5.22 20.75
N LEU A 164 11.71 6.12 19.95
CA LEU A 164 12.34 5.77 18.67
C LEU A 164 13.60 4.93 18.86
N ALA A 165 14.47 5.27 19.85
CA ALA A 165 15.68 4.53 20.15
C ALA A 165 15.35 3.12 20.67
N GLU A 166 14.40 3.00 21.61
CA GLU A 166 13.91 1.71 22.11
C GLU A 166 13.31 0.86 20.98
N ALA A 167 12.47 1.44 20.14
CA ALA A 167 11.88 0.73 19.00
C ALA A 167 12.93 0.28 17.97
N LEU A 168 14.02 1.06 17.78
CA LEU A 168 15.11 0.68 16.90
C LEU A 168 15.90 -0.49 17.48
N GLU A 169 16.17 -0.46 18.78
CA GLU A 169 16.82 -1.55 19.51
C GLU A 169 16.01 -2.85 19.43
N VAL A 170 14.68 -2.79 19.65
CA VAL A 170 13.78 -3.96 19.54
C VAL A 170 13.83 -4.57 18.15
N ARG A 171 13.84 -3.76 17.09
CA ARG A 171 13.97 -4.23 15.71
C ARG A 171 15.30 -4.95 15.46
N PHE A 172 16.40 -4.41 16.00
CA PHE A 172 17.70 -5.07 15.95
C PHE A 172 17.70 -6.39 16.73
N LEU A 173 17.19 -6.41 17.95
CA LEU A 173 17.16 -7.62 18.78
C LEU A 173 16.36 -8.75 18.14
N ALA A 174 15.31 -8.42 17.40
CA ALA A 174 14.50 -9.39 16.67
C ALA A 174 15.16 -9.86 15.35
N ASN A 175 16.12 -9.12 14.80
CA ASN A 175 16.71 -9.37 13.48
C ASN A 175 18.24 -9.22 13.51
N ARG A 176 18.91 -9.95 14.42
CA ARG A 176 20.38 -9.89 14.57
C ARG A 176 21.09 -10.56 13.40
N ASP A 177 21.86 -9.79 12.65
CA ASP A 177 22.70 -10.28 11.57
C ASP A 177 23.87 -9.30 11.32
N THR A 178 25.05 -9.82 10.97
CA THR A 178 26.26 -9.01 10.72
C THR A 178 26.17 -8.17 9.45
N SER A 179 25.28 -8.51 8.53
CA SER A 179 25.03 -7.79 7.28
C SER A 179 23.84 -6.85 7.37
N LEU A 180 23.24 -6.68 8.57
CA LEU A 180 22.16 -5.73 8.84
C LEU A 180 22.65 -4.55 9.67
N SER A 181 22.33 -3.35 9.22
CA SER A 181 22.48 -2.10 9.95
C SER A 181 21.12 -1.45 10.17
N PHE A 182 20.98 -0.61 11.20
CA PHE A 182 19.72 0.01 11.60
C PHE A 182 19.90 1.51 11.75
N GLY A 183 18.97 2.32 11.20
CA GLY A 183 19.14 3.76 11.24
C GLY A 183 17.84 4.54 11.40
N LEU A 184 17.93 5.68 12.07
CA LEU A 184 16.90 6.70 12.08
C LEU A 184 17.20 7.73 10.98
N LEU A 185 16.23 8.00 10.12
CA LEU A 185 16.32 8.96 9.04
C LEU A 185 15.42 10.16 9.35
N THR A 186 16.01 11.24 9.88
CA THR A 186 15.26 12.28 10.60
C THR A 186 15.32 13.64 9.93
N ASP A 187 14.32 14.47 10.20
CA ASP A 187 14.28 15.91 10.04
C ASP A 187 13.50 16.54 11.20
N PHE A 188 13.42 17.87 11.24
CA PHE A 188 12.59 18.59 12.18
C PHE A 188 11.21 18.90 11.59
N ARG A 189 10.28 19.35 12.44
CA ARG A 189 8.98 19.90 12.01
C ARG A 189 9.17 21.15 11.17
N ASP A 190 8.14 21.47 10.37
CA ASP A 190 8.07 22.73 9.65
C ASP A 190 8.06 23.89 10.62
N ALA A 191 8.75 24.97 10.25
CA ALA A 191 8.89 26.17 11.06
C ALA A 191 8.96 27.42 10.17
N ASP A 192 8.76 28.59 10.79
CA ASP A 192 8.96 29.89 10.18
C ASP A 192 10.45 30.29 10.14
N GLN A 193 11.30 29.60 10.89
CA GLN A 193 12.75 29.80 10.97
C GLN A 193 13.50 28.51 10.65
N GLU A 194 14.74 28.65 10.19
CA GLU A 194 15.61 27.51 9.87
C GLU A 194 15.91 26.66 11.11
N ASN A 195 16.24 27.30 12.21
CA ASN A 195 16.58 26.66 13.47
C ASN A 195 15.69 27.21 14.59
N LEU A 196 15.14 26.31 15.39
CA LEU A 196 14.40 26.67 16.61
C LEU A 196 15.25 26.39 17.87
N PRO A 197 15.01 27.05 18.97
CA PRO A 197 15.77 26.85 20.22
C PRO A 197 15.76 25.41 20.73
N GLU A 198 14.67 24.69 20.51
CA GLU A 198 14.50 23.28 20.90
C GLU A 198 15.21 22.26 20.00
N ASP A 199 15.61 22.63 18.78
CA ASP A 199 16.20 21.72 17.80
C ASP A 199 17.56 21.16 18.28
N GLY A 200 18.44 22.02 18.79
CA GLY A 200 19.76 21.63 19.26
C GLY A 200 19.71 20.57 20.37
N PRO A 201 18.98 20.80 21.48
CA PRO A 201 18.81 19.79 22.52
C PRO A 201 18.25 18.46 22.06
N LEU A 202 17.27 18.46 21.14
CA LEU A 202 16.70 17.22 20.57
C LEU A 202 17.74 16.46 19.75
N LEU A 203 18.54 17.16 18.96
CA LEU A 203 19.57 16.52 18.13
C LEU A 203 20.70 15.92 18.98
N VAL A 204 21.13 16.63 20.03
CA VAL A 204 22.11 16.12 20.99
C VAL A 204 21.61 14.87 21.69
N LEU A 205 20.35 14.85 22.13
CA LEU A 205 19.74 13.66 22.74
C LEU A 205 19.68 12.48 21.75
N ALA A 206 19.22 12.73 20.52
CA ALA A 206 19.14 11.67 19.51
C ALA A 206 20.52 11.07 19.20
N LYS A 207 21.57 11.93 19.08
CA LYS A 207 22.95 11.47 18.92
C LYS A 207 23.38 10.62 20.11
N ALA A 208 23.20 11.09 21.34
CA ALA A 208 23.61 10.39 22.55
C ALA A 208 22.97 8.98 22.65
N ARG A 209 21.69 8.84 22.26
CA ARG A 209 21.01 7.54 22.28
C ARG A 209 21.54 6.57 21.23
N ILE A 210 21.92 7.05 20.04
CA ILE A 210 22.54 6.19 19.02
C ILE A 210 23.95 5.78 19.43
N ASP A 211 24.73 6.71 19.98
CA ASP A 211 26.06 6.40 20.52
C ASP A 211 25.98 5.33 21.63
N GLU A 212 25.04 5.48 22.58
CA GLU A 212 24.79 4.50 23.65
C GLU A 212 24.43 3.10 23.11
N LEU A 213 23.59 3.03 22.08
CA LEU A 213 23.24 1.76 21.45
C LEU A 213 24.47 1.12 20.77
N ASN A 214 25.31 1.91 20.10
CA ASN A 214 26.53 1.40 19.50
C ASN A 214 27.53 0.91 20.56
N GLU A 215 27.71 1.64 21.65
CA GLU A 215 28.55 1.20 22.78
C GLU A 215 28.03 -0.12 23.39
N LYS A 216 26.72 -0.23 23.60
CA LYS A 216 26.06 -1.41 24.17
C LYS A 216 26.28 -2.69 23.34
N TYR A 217 26.35 -2.55 22.03
CA TYR A 217 26.41 -3.69 21.10
C TYR A 217 27.72 -3.80 20.31
N THR A 218 28.77 -3.07 20.68
CA THR A 218 30.09 -3.00 20.02
C THR A 218 30.76 -4.37 19.75
N CYS A 219 30.43 -5.42 20.51
CA CYS A 219 31.06 -6.75 20.41
C CYS A 219 30.20 -7.75 19.64
N PHE A 220 29.14 -7.34 18.97
CA PHE A 220 28.23 -8.26 18.33
C PHE A 220 28.75 -8.77 16.98
N GLY A 221 29.46 -9.92 17.02
CA GLY A 221 29.74 -10.76 15.83
C GLY A 221 30.67 -10.20 14.77
N GLN A 222 31.27 -9.03 14.98
CA GLN A 222 32.21 -8.43 14.03
C GLN A 222 33.63 -8.41 14.60
N PRO A 223 34.63 -8.84 13.83
CA PRO A 223 36.03 -8.82 14.27
C PRO A 223 36.62 -7.39 14.36
N GLU A 224 36.04 -6.43 13.64
CA GLU A 224 36.35 -5.00 13.72
C GLU A 224 35.18 -4.25 14.31
N LYS A 225 35.46 -3.23 15.16
CA LYS A 225 34.48 -2.32 15.71
C LYS A 225 33.76 -1.59 14.58
N SER A 226 32.59 -2.09 14.13
CA SER A 226 31.74 -1.35 13.20
C SER A 226 30.40 -1.03 13.85
N ASP A 227 29.95 0.19 13.64
CA ASP A 227 28.67 0.65 14.15
C ASP A 227 27.50 -0.11 13.48
N ILE A 228 26.51 -0.43 14.30
CA ILE A 228 25.28 -1.11 13.87
C ILE A 228 24.14 -0.10 13.70
N PHE A 229 24.14 0.93 14.56
CA PHE A 229 23.08 1.93 14.61
C PHE A 229 23.55 3.27 14.04
N PHE A 230 22.66 3.91 13.27
CA PHE A 230 22.95 5.13 12.55
C PHE A 230 21.88 6.19 12.79
N LEU A 231 22.29 7.47 12.78
CA LEU A 231 21.39 8.60 12.70
C LEU A 231 21.75 9.43 11.48
N PHE A 232 20.78 9.62 10.60
CA PHE A 232 20.88 10.51 9.45
C PHE A 232 19.90 11.66 9.65
N HIS A 233 20.40 12.85 10.00
CA HIS A 233 19.57 14.02 10.26
C HIS A 233 19.74 15.08 9.19
N ARG A 234 18.61 15.52 8.58
CA ARG A 234 18.59 16.62 7.61
C ARG A 234 18.16 17.91 8.28
N GLY A 235 18.84 19.00 7.94
CA GLY A 235 18.38 20.35 8.28
C GLY A 235 17.10 20.72 7.50
N ARG A 236 16.36 21.71 8.02
CA ARG A 236 15.28 22.33 7.25
C ARG A 236 15.83 23.03 6.03
N ARG A 237 15.07 23.02 4.94
CA ARG A 237 15.33 23.81 3.74
C ARG A 237 14.18 24.77 3.49
N TRP A 238 14.50 25.97 2.99
CA TRP A 238 13.47 26.95 2.65
C TRP A 238 12.65 26.50 1.45
N ASN A 239 11.35 26.42 1.65
CA ASN A 239 10.39 26.17 0.56
C ASN A 239 9.75 27.51 0.17
N ALA A 240 10.20 28.07 -0.96
CA ALA A 240 9.72 29.35 -1.45
C ALA A 240 8.23 29.33 -1.86
N HIS A 241 7.68 28.18 -2.25
CA HIS A 241 6.27 28.03 -2.62
C HIS A 241 5.34 28.16 -1.40
N ASP A 242 5.74 27.57 -0.29
CA ASP A 242 4.93 27.50 0.93
C ASP A 242 5.37 28.56 1.97
N SER A 243 6.48 29.26 1.72
CA SER A 243 7.09 30.24 2.63
C SER A 243 7.34 29.64 4.02
N VAL A 244 7.93 28.46 4.06
CA VAL A 244 8.19 27.70 5.29
C VAL A 244 9.52 26.96 5.20
N TRP A 245 10.22 26.86 6.33
CA TRP A 245 11.37 25.98 6.51
C TRP A 245 10.88 24.57 6.83
N MET A 246 11.25 23.55 6.00
CA MET A 246 10.70 22.20 6.11
C MET A 246 11.72 21.11 5.82
N GLY A 247 11.44 19.89 6.27
CA GLY A 247 12.06 18.68 5.76
C GLY A 247 11.65 18.48 4.30
N TYR A 248 12.52 18.92 3.38
CA TYR A 248 12.21 19.06 1.96
C TYR A 248 11.81 17.73 1.33
N GLU A 249 10.72 17.70 0.56
CA GLU A 249 10.15 16.50 -0.08
C GLU A 249 9.80 15.37 0.90
N ARG A 250 9.68 15.64 2.18
CA ARG A 250 9.20 14.68 3.20
C ARG A 250 9.97 13.34 3.18
N LYS A 251 9.25 12.22 3.31
CA LYS A 251 9.83 10.86 3.30
C LYS A 251 10.56 10.57 1.99
N ARG A 252 9.99 10.94 0.85
CA ARG A 252 10.60 10.74 -0.47
C ARG A 252 11.97 11.42 -0.57
N GLY A 253 12.05 12.69 -0.18
CA GLY A 253 13.32 13.42 -0.19
C GLY A 253 14.36 12.83 0.76
N LYS A 254 13.93 12.37 1.96
CA LYS A 254 14.83 11.68 2.90
C LYS A 254 15.44 10.42 2.29
N LEU A 255 14.61 9.58 1.69
CA LEU A 255 15.09 8.35 1.06
C LEU A 255 15.99 8.61 -0.14
N ALA A 256 15.68 9.63 -0.96
CA ALA A 256 16.53 10.03 -2.08
C ALA A 256 17.91 10.54 -1.61
N ASP A 257 17.95 11.39 -0.57
CA ASP A 257 19.21 11.87 0.01
C ASP A 257 20.02 10.70 0.62
N LEU A 258 19.36 9.74 1.28
CA LEU A 258 20.02 8.53 1.81
C LEU A 258 20.59 7.66 0.69
N ASN A 259 19.83 7.39 -0.36
CA ASN A 259 20.29 6.62 -1.49
C ASN A 259 21.51 7.28 -2.17
N GLY A 260 21.47 8.61 -2.32
CA GLY A 260 22.61 9.39 -2.80
C GLY A 260 23.86 9.19 -1.91
N LEU A 261 23.69 9.25 -0.57
CA LEU A 261 24.78 8.99 0.38
C LEU A 261 25.34 7.57 0.19
N LEU A 262 24.49 6.55 0.10
CA LEU A 262 24.87 5.14 -0.10
C LEU A 262 25.58 4.90 -1.45
N ARG A 263 25.45 5.82 -2.42
CA ARG A 263 26.11 5.78 -3.73
C ARG A 263 27.18 6.84 -3.91
N GLY A 264 27.68 7.39 -2.79
CA GLY A 264 28.87 8.24 -2.80
C GLY A 264 28.62 9.71 -3.14
N ALA A 265 27.39 10.20 -3.11
CA ALA A 265 27.09 11.64 -3.30
C ALA A 265 27.58 12.53 -2.13
N GLY A 266 28.21 11.93 -1.11
CA GLY A 266 28.69 12.65 0.06
C GLY A 266 27.62 12.99 1.09
N GLN A 267 28.06 13.56 2.21
CA GLN A 267 27.20 13.87 3.36
C GLN A 267 26.49 15.23 3.27
N GLY A 268 26.68 15.98 2.20
CA GLY A 268 26.19 17.38 2.09
C GLY A 268 24.67 17.57 2.21
N ALA A 269 23.89 16.50 2.06
CA ALA A 269 22.45 16.52 2.28
C ALA A 269 22.03 16.42 3.75
N PHE A 270 22.94 15.99 4.64
CA PHE A 270 22.70 15.77 6.07
C PHE A 270 23.43 16.81 6.93
N ALA A 271 22.73 17.36 7.90
CA ALA A 271 23.32 18.27 8.90
C ALA A 271 24.10 17.49 9.96
N LEU A 272 23.70 16.25 10.24
CA LEU A 272 24.40 15.35 11.15
C LEU A 272 24.28 13.90 10.67
N VAL A 273 25.39 13.19 10.67
CA VAL A 273 25.45 11.73 10.52
C VAL A 273 26.17 11.16 11.73
N VAL A 274 25.58 10.15 12.38
CA VAL A 274 26.16 9.40 13.49
C VAL A 274 26.31 7.95 13.05
N GLY A 275 27.46 7.35 13.35
CA GLY A 275 27.86 6.02 12.92
C GLY A 275 28.94 6.03 11.83
N ASP A 276 29.74 4.96 11.78
CA ASP A 276 30.81 4.83 10.79
C ASP A 276 30.27 4.45 9.41
N LEU A 277 30.31 5.40 8.47
CA LEU A 277 29.83 5.21 7.10
C LEU A 277 30.61 4.15 6.32
N ALA A 278 31.80 3.76 6.75
CA ALA A 278 32.55 2.67 6.11
C ALA A 278 31.77 1.35 6.16
N ALA A 279 30.96 1.15 7.20
CA ALA A 279 30.07 -0.01 7.35
C ALA A 279 28.96 -0.06 6.30
N LEU A 280 28.63 1.07 5.64
CA LEU A 280 27.51 1.22 4.71
C LEU A 280 27.96 1.25 3.23
N THR A 281 29.25 1.12 2.93
CA THR A 281 29.79 1.29 1.56
C THR A 281 29.23 0.33 0.53
N GLU A 282 28.79 -0.85 0.92
CA GLU A 282 28.26 -1.89 0.03
C GLU A 282 26.80 -2.24 0.30
N VAL A 283 26.04 -1.32 0.89
CA VAL A 283 24.61 -1.53 1.11
C VAL A 283 23.90 -1.67 -0.22
N LYS A 284 23.35 -2.85 -0.46
CA LYS A 284 22.60 -3.18 -1.66
C LYS A 284 21.11 -2.93 -1.51
N TYR A 285 20.56 -3.23 -0.35
CA TYR A 285 19.12 -3.12 -0.09
C TYR A 285 18.84 -2.19 1.08
N VAL A 286 17.68 -1.55 1.01
CA VAL A 286 17.15 -0.76 2.12
C VAL A 286 15.78 -1.29 2.49
N ILE A 287 15.57 -1.58 3.79
CA ILE A 287 14.25 -1.85 4.36
C ILE A 287 13.74 -0.56 4.98
N THR A 288 12.66 -0.01 4.45
CA THR A 288 12.01 1.18 5.01
C THR A 288 10.78 0.80 5.82
N LEU A 289 10.65 1.37 7.03
CA LEU A 289 9.56 1.09 7.97
C LEU A 289 8.99 2.42 8.48
N ASP A 290 7.71 2.46 8.82
CA ASP A 290 7.18 3.60 9.56
C ASP A 290 7.50 3.48 11.07
N THR A 291 7.30 4.54 11.83
CA THR A 291 7.66 4.60 13.25
C THR A 291 6.94 3.58 14.11
N ASP A 292 5.68 3.30 13.79
CA ASP A 292 4.78 2.35 14.45
C ASP A 292 4.85 0.93 13.87
N THR A 293 5.63 0.71 12.80
CA THR A 293 5.77 -0.61 12.17
C THR A 293 6.71 -1.50 12.97
N GLN A 294 6.23 -2.65 13.40
CA GLN A 294 7.02 -3.69 14.05
C GLN A 294 7.61 -4.62 12.99
N LEU A 295 8.90 -4.93 13.15
CA LEU A 295 9.64 -5.89 12.33
C LEU A 295 9.78 -7.20 13.12
N PRO A 296 8.99 -8.24 12.82
CA PRO A 296 9.04 -9.51 13.54
C PRO A 296 10.41 -10.18 13.44
N ARG A 297 10.61 -11.18 14.29
CA ARG A 297 11.83 -11.98 14.31
C ARG A 297 12.12 -12.60 12.93
N ASP A 298 13.37 -12.48 12.50
CA ASP A 298 13.91 -13.04 11.27
C ASP A 298 13.22 -12.52 9.98
N ALA A 299 12.32 -11.51 10.08
CA ALA A 299 11.62 -10.97 8.92
C ALA A 299 12.59 -10.27 7.95
N ALA A 300 13.63 -9.60 8.47
CA ALA A 300 14.63 -8.95 7.61
C ALA A 300 15.36 -9.97 6.72
N GLN A 301 15.74 -11.13 7.25
CA GLN A 301 16.37 -12.19 6.46
C GLN A 301 15.44 -12.71 5.36
N GLN A 302 14.17 -12.83 5.65
CA GLN A 302 13.14 -13.25 4.67
C GLN A 302 12.99 -12.21 3.55
N PHE A 303 12.99 -10.92 3.88
CA PHE A 303 12.98 -9.83 2.91
C PHE A 303 14.19 -9.90 1.99
N VAL A 304 15.38 -9.96 2.60
CA VAL A 304 16.65 -10.00 1.83
C VAL A 304 16.74 -11.26 0.99
N GLY A 305 16.33 -12.42 1.54
CA GLY A 305 16.30 -13.69 0.81
C GLY A 305 15.39 -13.64 -0.42
N ALA A 306 14.22 -13.01 -0.30
CA ALA A 306 13.32 -12.83 -1.43
C ALA A 306 13.88 -11.85 -2.47
N MET A 307 14.43 -10.70 -2.04
CA MET A 307 14.99 -9.70 -2.96
C MET A 307 16.25 -10.21 -3.68
N ALA A 308 17.07 -10.99 -3.01
CA ALA A 308 18.31 -11.56 -3.57
C ALA A 308 18.06 -12.71 -4.54
N HIS A 309 16.87 -13.34 -4.54
CA HIS A 309 16.58 -14.48 -5.40
C HIS A 309 16.65 -14.10 -6.89
N PRO A 310 17.36 -14.88 -7.75
CA PRO A 310 17.58 -14.51 -9.15
C PRO A 310 16.32 -14.19 -9.95
N LEU A 311 15.19 -14.85 -9.69
CA LEU A 311 13.93 -14.60 -10.37
C LEU A 311 13.24 -13.29 -9.93
N ASN A 312 13.59 -12.77 -8.76
CA ASN A 312 13.02 -11.53 -8.22
C ASN A 312 13.88 -10.30 -8.51
N ARG A 313 15.16 -10.49 -8.91
CA ARG A 313 16.06 -9.37 -9.21
C ARG A 313 15.47 -8.43 -10.25
N PRO A 314 15.53 -7.12 -10.01
CA PRO A 314 14.95 -6.13 -10.91
C PRO A 314 15.70 -6.04 -12.24
N TYR A 315 14.96 -5.89 -13.31
CA TYR A 315 15.46 -5.52 -14.63
C TYR A 315 14.85 -4.19 -15.06
N TYR A 316 15.67 -3.16 -15.03
CA TYR A 316 15.29 -1.84 -15.53
C TYR A 316 15.36 -1.78 -17.04
N ASP A 317 14.32 -1.29 -17.68
CA ASP A 317 14.23 -1.10 -19.13
C ASP A 317 14.44 0.40 -19.45
N PRO A 318 15.57 0.77 -20.08
CA PRO A 318 15.88 2.17 -20.36
C PRO A 318 14.91 2.83 -21.35
N GLU A 319 14.30 2.06 -22.26
CA GLU A 319 13.35 2.59 -23.25
C GLU A 319 11.99 2.88 -22.60
N LYS A 320 11.57 1.99 -21.69
CA LYS A 320 10.31 2.13 -20.95
C LYS A 320 10.47 2.95 -19.67
N HIS A 321 11.68 3.28 -19.29
CA HIS A 321 11.98 4.07 -18.10
C HIS A 321 11.37 3.52 -16.80
N ARG A 322 11.30 2.21 -16.65
CA ARG A 322 10.78 1.52 -15.46
C ARG A 322 11.31 0.11 -15.36
N VAL A 323 11.15 -0.51 -14.18
CA VAL A 323 11.40 -1.93 -14.01
C VAL A 323 10.32 -2.75 -14.74
N THR A 324 10.72 -3.71 -15.59
CA THR A 324 9.82 -4.52 -16.41
C THR A 324 9.84 -6.00 -16.09
N ALA A 325 10.87 -6.48 -15.39
CA ALA A 325 10.96 -7.85 -14.90
C ALA A 325 11.62 -7.87 -13.51
N GLY A 326 11.33 -8.89 -12.71
CA GLY A 326 11.68 -8.88 -11.30
C GLY A 326 10.99 -7.74 -10.55
N TYR A 327 11.55 -7.33 -9.41
CA TYR A 327 10.94 -6.33 -8.53
C TYR A 327 12.04 -5.40 -7.98
N GLY A 328 11.88 -4.11 -8.16
CA GLY A 328 12.73 -3.10 -7.51
C GLY A 328 12.33 -2.88 -6.06
N ILE A 329 11.07 -3.22 -5.71
CA ILE A 329 10.52 -3.10 -4.35
C ILE A 329 9.76 -4.38 -4.02
N LEU A 330 9.91 -4.89 -2.79
CA LEU A 330 9.06 -5.94 -2.25
C LEU A 330 8.34 -5.43 -1.00
N GLN A 331 7.01 -5.45 -1.09
CA GLN A 331 6.08 -5.04 -0.06
C GLN A 331 5.67 -6.27 0.76
N PRO A 332 5.77 -6.28 2.11
CA PRO A 332 5.20 -7.34 2.94
C PRO A 332 3.71 -7.14 3.15
N ARG A 333 3.05 -8.16 3.69
CA ARG A 333 1.73 -7.97 4.29
C ARG A 333 1.85 -7.12 5.55
N VAL A 334 0.84 -6.29 5.78
CA VAL A 334 0.75 -5.50 7.00
C VAL A 334 -0.55 -5.87 7.73
N ALA A 335 -0.43 -6.24 9.00
CA ALA A 335 -1.56 -6.54 9.86
C ALA A 335 -1.59 -5.60 11.07
N VAL A 336 -2.73 -5.54 11.72
CA VAL A 336 -2.88 -4.76 12.94
C VAL A 336 -2.37 -5.57 14.13
N SER A 337 -1.62 -4.93 15.03
CA SER A 337 -1.14 -5.56 16.25
C SER A 337 -2.31 -5.88 17.20
N LEU A 338 -2.20 -6.98 17.96
CA LEU A 338 -3.22 -7.34 18.97
C LEU A 338 -3.45 -6.23 20.02
N PRO A 339 -2.40 -5.58 20.57
CA PRO A 339 -2.58 -4.43 21.44
C PRO A 339 -3.30 -3.27 20.75
N GLY A 340 -2.94 -2.98 19.48
CA GLY A 340 -3.58 -1.94 18.68
C GLY A 340 -5.07 -2.20 18.44
N THR A 341 -5.44 -3.43 18.14
CA THR A 341 -6.85 -3.85 17.96
C THR A 341 -7.68 -3.64 19.22
N ASN A 342 -7.10 -3.85 20.41
CA ASN A 342 -7.83 -3.78 21.68
C ASN A 342 -7.88 -2.37 22.31
N ARG A 343 -7.25 -1.37 21.69
CA ARG A 343 -7.21 0.02 22.21
C ARG A 343 -8.57 0.70 22.31
N SER A 344 -9.52 0.36 21.43
CA SER A 344 -10.84 0.98 21.41
C SER A 344 -11.88 0.08 20.72
N HIS A 345 -13.18 0.41 20.90
CA HIS A 345 -14.25 -0.26 20.16
C HIS A 345 -14.12 -0.05 18.65
N PHE A 346 -13.69 1.14 18.21
CA PHE A 346 -13.46 1.44 16.80
C PHE A 346 -12.30 0.60 16.24
N ALA A 347 -11.16 0.55 16.93
CA ALA A 347 -10.03 -0.28 16.52
C ALA A 347 -10.39 -1.77 16.49
N ARG A 348 -11.21 -2.25 17.43
CA ARG A 348 -11.69 -3.65 17.44
C ARG A 348 -12.63 -3.96 16.27
N LEU A 349 -13.45 -2.99 15.86
CA LEU A 349 -14.39 -3.16 14.75
C LEU A 349 -13.68 -3.27 13.40
N TYR A 350 -12.63 -2.48 13.19
CA TYR A 350 -11.92 -2.37 11.90
C TYR A 350 -10.54 -3.03 11.88
N GLY A 351 -9.82 -3.06 13.00
CA GLY A 351 -8.47 -3.63 13.09
C GLY A 351 -8.42 -5.15 13.11
N GLY A 352 -9.54 -5.84 13.19
CA GLY A 352 -9.61 -7.31 13.11
C GLY A 352 -9.52 -7.87 11.69
N ASP A 353 -9.62 -7.04 10.66
CA ASP A 353 -9.42 -7.44 9.28
C ASP A 353 -7.92 -7.40 8.94
N THR A 354 -7.42 -8.50 8.38
CA THR A 354 -6.01 -8.61 7.98
C THR A 354 -5.75 -7.74 6.76
N GLY A 355 -4.96 -6.70 6.93
CA GLY A 355 -4.47 -5.84 5.86
C GLY A 355 -5.01 -4.41 5.94
N ILE A 356 -4.10 -3.43 5.80
CA ILE A 356 -4.43 -2.00 5.70
C ILE A 356 -4.98 -1.69 4.30
N ASP A 357 -4.54 -2.44 3.29
CA ASP A 357 -5.05 -2.36 1.94
C ASP A 357 -6.28 -3.26 1.79
N PRO A 358 -7.43 -2.75 1.33
CA PRO A 358 -8.62 -3.56 1.07
C PRO A 358 -8.40 -4.68 0.04
N TYR A 359 -7.29 -4.65 -0.70
CA TYR A 359 -6.93 -5.67 -1.68
C TYR A 359 -6.09 -6.83 -1.11
N THR A 360 -5.46 -6.65 0.06
CA THR A 360 -4.63 -7.70 0.69
C THR A 360 -5.42 -8.43 1.76
N ARG A 361 -6.00 -9.57 1.42
CA ARG A 361 -6.66 -10.46 2.39
C ARG A 361 -5.91 -11.78 2.49
N ALA A 362 -5.62 -12.18 3.70
CA ALA A 362 -4.98 -13.46 4.00
C ALA A 362 -3.67 -13.69 3.20
N VAL A 363 -3.48 -14.84 2.61
CA VAL A 363 -2.28 -15.22 1.83
C VAL A 363 -2.36 -14.78 0.36
N SER A 364 -3.57 -14.50 -0.14
CA SER A 364 -3.81 -14.14 -1.54
C SER A 364 -3.95 -12.62 -1.70
N ASP A 365 -3.31 -12.10 -2.73
CA ASP A 365 -3.45 -10.72 -3.22
C ASP A 365 -3.76 -10.74 -4.71
N VAL A 366 -4.89 -10.10 -5.08
CA VAL A 366 -5.39 -10.15 -6.46
C VAL A 366 -4.37 -9.62 -7.47
N TYR A 367 -3.70 -8.52 -7.14
CA TYR A 367 -2.73 -7.92 -8.07
C TYR A 367 -1.47 -8.78 -8.19
N GLN A 368 -0.94 -9.29 -7.08
CA GLN A 368 0.23 -10.17 -7.10
C GLN A 368 -0.08 -11.49 -7.79
N ASP A 369 -1.18 -12.13 -7.42
CA ASP A 369 -1.48 -13.50 -7.89
C ASP A 369 -1.95 -13.54 -9.34
N VAL A 370 -2.74 -12.54 -9.78
CA VAL A 370 -3.28 -12.48 -11.14
C VAL A 370 -2.32 -11.83 -12.14
N PHE A 371 -1.60 -10.77 -11.71
CA PHE A 371 -0.78 -9.96 -12.61
C PHE A 371 0.72 -10.02 -12.33
N GLY A 372 1.15 -10.67 -11.24
CA GLY A 372 2.55 -10.74 -10.81
C GLY A 372 3.12 -9.37 -10.42
N GLU A 373 2.28 -8.47 -9.91
CA GLU A 373 2.69 -7.11 -9.52
C GLU A 373 1.82 -6.58 -8.38
N GLY A 374 2.40 -6.45 -7.17
CA GLY A 374 1.75 -5.90 -5.98
C GLY A 374 1.61 -4.38 -6.00
N SER A 375 1.15 -3.81 -4.89
CA SER A 375 1.10 -2.37 -4.63
C SER A 375 2.06 -2.02 -3.50
N PHE A 376 2.74 -0.87 -3.58
CA PHE A 376 3.63 -0.39 -2.53
C PHE A 376 2.90 0.65 -1.67
N ILE A 377 3.01 0.51 -0.36
CA ILE A 377 2.38 1.37 0.64
C ILE A 377 3.40 2.05 1.58
N GLY A 378 4.65 2.14 1.12
CA GLY A 378 5.71 2.86 1.81
C GLY A 378 6.53 2.04 2.81
N LYS A 379 6.32 0.72 2.89
CA LYS A 379 7.03 -0.20 3.80
C LYS A 379 7.47 -1.45 3.07
N GLY A 380 8.70 -1.88 3.30
CA GLY A 380 9.26 -3.06 2.65
C GLY A 380 10.71 -2.87 2.30
N ILE A 381 11.23 -3.74 1.43
CA ILE A 381 12.61 -3.73 0.97
C ILE A 381 12.69 -3.25 -0.47
N TYR A 382 13.71 -2.47 -0.79
CA TYR A 382 14.03 -2.10 -2.17
C TYR A 382 15.51 -2.27 -2.50
N ASP A 383 15.80 -2.55 -3.77
CA ASP A 383 17.14 -2.52 -4.34
C ASP A 383 17.50 -1.07 -4.64
N VAL A 384 18.60 -0.57 -4.04
CA VAL A 384 18.97 0.86 -4.10
C VAL A 384 19.24 1.30 -5.54
N ASP A 385 19.94 0.48 -6.33
CA ASP A 385 20.30 0.84 -7.71
C ASP A 385 19.08 0.85 -8.61
N ALA A 386 18.21 -0.16 -8.51
CA ALA A 386 17.00 -0.23 -9.31
C ALA A 386 16.01 0.88 -8.93
N PHE A 387 15.94 1.24 -7.64
CA PHE A 387 15.11 2.32 -7.15
C PHE A 387 15.58 3.67 -7.71
N GLU A 388 16.88 3.97 -7.64
CA GLU A 388 17.43 5.21 -8.21
C GLU A 388 17.31 5.27 -9.73
N GLN A 389 17.56 4.18 -10.44
CA GLN A 389 17.38 4.14 -11.91
C GLN A 389 15.94 4.39 -12.32
N ALA A 390 14.97 3.84 -11.57
CA ALA A 390 13.55 3.97 -11.88
C ALA A 390 12.98 5.34 -11.48
N LEU A 391 13.45 5.95 -10.39
CA LEU A 391 12.78 7.09 -9.72
C LEU A 391 13.63 8.36 -9.68
N GLY A 392 14.96 8.25 -9.76
CA GLY A 392 15.87 9.38 -9.64
C GLY A 392 15.53 10.53 -10.59
N GLY A 393 15.27 11.72 -10.04
CA GLY A 393 15.00 12.94 -10.78
C GLY A 393 13.71 12.95 -11.63
N ARG A 394 12.77 12.01 -11.44
CA ARG A 394 11.57 11.91 -12.29
C ARG A 394 10.37 12.70 -11.81
N PHE A 395 10.23 12.89 -10.50
CA PHE A 395 9.06 13.56 -9.96
C PHE A 395 9.29 15.07 -9.83
N PRO A 396 8.28 15.89 -10.15
CA PRO A 396 8.37 17.32 -9.90
C PRO A 396 8.44 17.61 -8.40
N GLU A 397 9.26 18.59 -8.03
CA GLU A 397 9.39 19.04 -6.66
C GLU A 397 8.12 19.72 -6.14
N ASN A 398 7.91 19.70 -4.83
CA ASN A 398 6.77 20.31 -4.12
C ASN A 398 5.39 19.87 -4.61
N ARG A 399 5.26 18.65 -5.17
CA ARG A 399 4.00 18.28 -5.81
C ARG A 399 3.40 16.96 -5.33
N VAL A 400 4.20 16.00 -4.90
CA VAL A 400 3.75 14.63 -4.60
C VAL A 400 3.89 14.34 -3.10
N LEU A 401 2.76 14.27 -2.40
CA LEU A 401 2.71 13.96 -0.96
C LEU A 401 2.69 12.45 -0.70
N SER A 402 1.83 11.70 -1.40
CA SER A 402 1.73 10.24 -1.29
C SER A 402 2.41 9.63 -2.52
N HIS A 403 3.68 9.25 -2.35
CA HIS A 403 4.53 8.80 -3.44
C HIS A 403 4.58 7.28 -3.58
N ASP A 404 4.18 6.55 -2.55
CA ASP A 404 4.40 5.11 -2.44
C ASP A 404 3.84 4.32 -3.63
N LEU A 405 2.57 4.52 -3.98
CA LEU A 405 1.93 3.81 -5.09
C LEU A 405 2.62 4.05 -6.43
N ILE A 406 2.99 5.32 -6.71
CA ILE A 406 3.64 5.66 -7.98
C ILE A 406 5.08 5.12 -8.04
N GLU A 407 5.81 5.11 -6.92
CA GLU A 407 7.12 4.49 -6.82
C GLU A 407 7.04 2.99 -7.10
N GLY A 408 6.05 2.31 -6.49
CA GLY A 408 5.77 0.90 -6.78
C GLY A 408 5.43 0.62 -8.24
N CYS A 409 4.80 1.56 -8.94
CA CYS A 409 4.50 1.44 -10.38
C CYS A 409 5.74 1.58 -11.27
N TYR A 410 6.69 2.45 -10.91
CA TYR A 410 7.94 2.63 -11.68
C TYR A 410 8.98 1.56 -11.35
N ALA A 411 9.19 1.27 -10.07
CA ALA A 411 10.14 0.28 -9.61
C ALA A 411 9.60 -1.17 -9.66
N ARG A 412 8.35 -1.36 -10.04
CA ARG A 412 7.62 -2.63 -10.05
C ARG A 412 7.63 -3.32 -8.68
N ALA A 413 6.63 -3.01 -7.89
CA ALA A 413 6.47 -3.63 -6.58
C ALA A 413 5.95 -5.07 -6.68
N GLY A 414 6.47 -5.96 -5.83
CA GLY A 414 5.93 -7.31 -5.59
C GLY A 414 5.41 -7.43 -4.16
N LEU A 415 4.47 -8.33 -3.92
CA LEU A 415 3.97 -8.64 -2.57
C LEU A 415 4.60 -9.92 -2.04
N LEU A 416 5.19 -9.84 -0.86
CA LEU A 416 5.59 -10.99 -0.05
C LEU A 416 4.41 -11.42 0.81
N SER A 417 3.60 -12.34 0.30
CA SER A 417 2.36 -12.78 0.93
C SER A 417 2.58 -13.60 2.21
N ASP A 418 3.77 -14.15 2.39
CA ASP A 418 4.17 -15.01 3.52
C ASP A 418 5.05 -14.28 4.56
N VAL A 419 5.34 -12.99 4.35
CA VAL A 419 6.03 -12.13 5.33
C VAL A 419 5.07 -11.06 5.82
N GLN A 420 4.95 -10.92 7.14
CA GLN A 420 3.97 -10.03 7.77
C GLN A 420 4.63 -9.05 8.72
N LEU A 421 4.33 -7.76 8.58
CA LEU A 421 4.62 -6.71 9.54
C LEU A 421 3.37 -6.39 10.37
N TYR A 422 3.56 -5.75 11.52
CA TYR A 422 2.46 -5.34 12.38
C TYR A 422 2.51 -3.85 12.64
N GLU A 423 1.33 -3.22 12.66
CA GLU A 423 1.13 -1.80 12.94
C GLU A 423 -0.02 -1.57 13.90
N ASP A 424 -0.07 -0.38 14.47
CA ASP A 424 -1.20 0.04 15.26
C ASP A 424 -2.32 0.60 14.38
N TYR A 425 -3.57 0.25 14.71
CA TYR A 425 -4.74 0.84 14.08
C TYR A 425 -5.14 2.12 14.83
N PRO A 426 -5.60 3.18 14.15
CA PRO A 426 -6.10 4.38 14.81
C PRO A 426 -7.14 4.05 15.88
N ALA A 427 -6.95 4.56 17.09
CA ALA A 427 -7.88 4.32 18.18
C ALA A 427 -9.21 5.07 18.02
N ARG A 428 -9.24 6.13 17.18
CA ARG A 428 -10.41 7.00 17.00
C ARG A 428 -10.73 7.18 15.53
N TYR A 429 -12.03 7.26 15.23
CA TYR A 429 -12.52 7.53 13.87
C TYR A 429 -11.96 8.85 13.30
N SER A 430 -11.85 9.90 14.10
CA SER A 430 -11.29 11.19 13.68
C SER A 430 -9.84 11.10 13.21
N ALA A 431 -9.02 10.26 13.86
CA ALA A 431 -7.64 10.02 13.43
C ALA A 431 -7.61 9.23 12.11
N ASP A 432 -8.49 8.26 11.94
CA ASP A 432 -8.64 7.53 10.68
C ASP A 432 -9.11 8.43 9.53
N VAL A 433 -10.08 9.32 9.78
CA VAL A 433 -10.52 10.33 8.79
C VAL A 433 -9.37 11.23 8.36
N SER A 434 -8.56 11.72 9.31
CA SER A 434 -7.37 12.54 8.99
C SER A 434 -6.37 11.79 8.10
N ARG A 435 -6.17 10.49 8.37
CA ARG A 435 -5.32 9.61 7.55
C ARG A 435 -5.90 9.41 6.14
N ARG A 436 -7.19 9.08 6.03
CA ARG A 436 -7.87 8.89 4.74
C ARG A 436 -7.94 10.17 3.91
N GLN A 437 -8.20 11.32 4.54
CA GLN A 437 -8.18 12.62 3.87
C GLN A 437 -6.80 12.93 3.26
N ARG A 438 -5.73 12.61 3.97
CA ARG A 438 -4.35 12.75 3.47
C ARG A 438 -4.10 11.84 2.26
N TRP A 439 -4.54 10.58 2.30
CA TRP A 439 -4.41 9.65 1.18
C TRP A 439 -5.18 10.13 -0.05
N ILE A 440 -6.44 10.56 0.10
CA ILE A 440 -7.22 11.13 -1.00
C ILE A 440 -6.50 12.33 -1.62
N ARG A 441 -5.94 13.23 -0.81
CA ARG A 441 -5.14 14.35 -1.31
C ARG A 441 -3.95 13.88 -2.14
N GLY A 442 -3.21 12.90 -1.64
CA GLY A 442 -2.07 12.31 -2.35
C GLY A 442 -2.48 11.65 -3.67
N ASP A 443 -3.53 10.85 -3.66
CA ASP A 443 -4.05 10.18 -4.87
C ASP A 443 -4.44 11.19 -5.95
N TRP A 444 -5.16 12.26 -5.59
CA TRP A 444 -5.55 13.30 -6.55
C TRP A 444 -4.36 14.09 -7.10
N GLN A 445 -3.26 14.22 -6.35
CA GLN A 445 -2.02 14.79 -6.89
C GLN A 445 -1.42 13.93 -8.00
N LEU A 446 -1.66 12.61 -7.97
CA LEU A 446 -1.21 11.67 -8.99
C LEU A 446 -2.12 11.61 -10.23
N SER A 447 -3.24 12.32 -10.27
CA SER A 447 -4.18 12.32 -11.41
C SER A 447 -3.53 12.69 -12.76
N GLY A 448 -2.44 13.46 -12.73
CA GLY A 448 -1.65 13.80 -13.91
C GLY A 448 -1.01 12.60 -14.61
N TRP A 449 -0.77 11.49 -13.87
CA TRP A 449 -0.16 10.25 -14.40
C TRP A 449 -1.15 9.34 -15.16
N LEU A 450 -2.44 9.68 -15.19
CA LEU A 450 -3.41 9.03 -16.08
C LEU A 450 -3.36 9.57 -17.53
N ARG A 451 -2.60 10.64 -17.79
CA ARG A 451 -2.49 11.25 -19.11
C ARG A 451 -1.39 10.59 -19.94
N ARG A 452 -1.45 10.75 -21.27
CA ARG A 452 -0.40 10.27 -22.18
C ARG A 452 0.97 10.92 -21.93
N ARG A 453 0.99 12.16 -21.43
CA ARG A 453 2.19 12.88 -21.02
C ARG A 453 2.09 13.22 -19.55
N VAL A 454 3.04 12.73 -18.77
CA VAL A 454 3.12 12.88 -17.32
C VAL A 454 4.01 14.05 -16.91
N PRO A 455 3.79 14.63 -15.72
CA PRO A 455 4.70 15.61 -15.15
C PRO A 455 6.11 15.03 -14.98
N ALA A 456 7.13 15.82 -15.33
CA ALA A 456 8.52 15.48 -15.12
C ALA A 456 9.20 16.55 -14.28
N ASN A 457 10.40 16.27 -13.78
CA ASN A 457 11.25 17.28 -13.17
C ASN A 457 11.51 18.42 -14.17
N ASN A 458 11.88 19.60 -13.74
CA ASN A 458 12.12 20.81 -14.57
C ASN A 458 10.88 21.35 -15.31
N ALA A 459 9.69 21.25 -14.70
CA ALA A 459 8.42 21.75 -15.27
C ALA A 459 8.05 21.18 -16.66
N GLY A 460 8.75 20.15 -17.12
CA GLY A 460 8.52 19.48 -18.41
C GLY A 460 7.39 18.43 -18.35
N ARG A 461 7.12 17.83 -19.50
CA ARG A 461 6.26 16.64 -19.63
C ARG A 461 6.96 15.60 -20.47
N GLN A 462 6.95 14.36 -19.99
CA GLN A 462 7.50 13.20 -20.71
C GLN A 462 6.39 12.22 -21.11
N SER A 463 6.69 11.30 -22.02
CA SER A 463 5.78 10.20 -22.34
C SER A 463 5.50 9.39 -21.07
N ASN A 464 4.27 8.91 -20.93
CA ASN A 464 3.89 8.14 -19.74
C ASN A 464 4.49 6.72 -19.80
N PRO A 465 5.39 6.35 -18.88
CA PRO A 465 6.02 5.04 -18.86
C PRO A 465 5.18 3.98 -18.13
N LEU A 466 4.07 4.36 -17.50
CA LEU A 466 3.26 3.46 -16.69
C LEU A 466 2.53 2.42 -17.53
N SER A 467 2.46 1.19 -16.99
CA SER A 467 1.65 0.11 -17.57
C SER A 467 0.15 0.43 -17.44
N THR A 468 -0.68 -0.26 -18.24
CA THR A 468 -2.14 -0.17 -18.10
C THR A 468 -2.61 -0.59 -16.71
N LEU A 469 -1.96 -1.58 -16.10
CA LEU A 469 -2.25 -1.99 -14.73
C LEU A 469 -1.92 -0.89 -13.71
N ALA A 470 -0.77 -0.23 -13.87
CA ALA A 470 -0.39 0.91 -13.01
C ALA A 470 -1.39 2.08 -13.15
N GLN A 471 -1.81 2.40 -14.39
CA GLN A 471 -2.83 3.41 -14.63
C GLN A 471 -4.18 3.01 -14.02
N TRP A 472 -4.56 1.73 -14.08
CA TRP A 472 -5.75 1.23 -13.39
C TRP A 472 -5.67 1.42 -11.87
N LYS A 473 -4.56 1.06 -11.22
CA LYS A 473 -4.36 1.25 -9.78
C LYS A 473 -4.55 2.73 -9.38
N LEU A 474 -3.96 3.66 -10.12
CA LEU A 474 -4.13 5.10 -9.90
C LEU A 474 -5.59 5.54 -10.11
N PHE A 475 -6.23 5.11 -11.19
CA PHE A 475 -7.63 5.43 -11.49
C PHE A 475 -8.57 4.89 -10.41
N ASP A 476 -8.35 3.66 -9.95
CA ASP A 476 -9.18 3.03 -8.92
C ASP A 476 -9.15 3.80 -7.60
N ASN A 477 -7.98 4.32 -7.17
CA ASN A 477 -7.89 5.18 -5.99
C ASN A 477 -8.72 6.47 -6.14
N LEU A 478 -8.64 7.13 -7.31
CA LEU A 478 -9.44 8.32 -7.57
C LEU A 478 -10.93 8.01 -7.56
N ARG A 479 -11.33 6.93 -8.23
CA ARG A 479 -12.73 6.47 -8.30
C ARG A 479 -13.28 6.18 -6.90
N ARG A 480 -12.54 5.45 -6.06
CA ARG A 480 -12.95 5.10 -4.68
C ARG A 480 -13.26 6.32 -3.84
N SER A 481 -12.50 7.40 -3.98
CA SER A 481 -12.71 8.63 -3.22
C SER A 481 -14.02 9.37 -3.56
N LEU A 482 -14.63 9.06 -4.72
CA LEU A 482 -15.90 9.64 -5.17
C LEU A 482 -17.12 8.82 -4.74
N VAL A 483 -16.93 7.55 -4.34
CA VAL A 483 -18.04 6.64 -4.00
C VAL A 483 -18.91 7.16 -2.86
N PRO A 484 -18.39 7.66 -1.71
CA PRO A 484 -19.23 8.16 -0.63
C PRO A 484 -20.17 9.28 -1.07
N ALA A 485 -19.67 10.23 -1.87
CA ALA A 485 -20.49 11.31 -2.41
C ALA A 485 -21.57 10.78 -3.37
N SER A 486 -21.21 9.81 -4.22
CA SER A 486 -22.17 9.18 -5.14
C SER A 486 -23.31 8.47 -4.40
N LEU A 487 -23.00 7.74 -3.33
CA LEU A 487 -23.98 7.04 -2.51
C LEU A 487 -24.93 8.03 -1.82
N VAL A 488 -24.40 9.11 -1.21
CA VAL A 488 -25.25 10.14 -0.58
C VAL A 488 -26.20 10.76 -1.60
N ILE A 489 -25.70 11.14 -2.77
CA ILE A 489 -26.54 11.74 -3.81
C ILE A 489 -27.58 10.74 -4.32
N LEU A 490 -27.23 9.46 -4.49
CA LEU A 490 -28.18 8.41 -4.87
C LEU A 490 -29.29 8.24 -3.82
N PHE A 491 -28.98 8.25 -2.52
CA PHE A 491 -30.00 8.23 -1.46
C PHE A 491 -30.91 9.45 -1.55
N LEU A 492 -30.36 10.65 -1.67
CA LEU A 492 -31.14 11.90 -1.75
C LEU A 492 -32.06 11.91 -2.98
N LEU A 493 -31.54 11.51 -4.16
CA LEU A 493 -32.37 11.40 -5.37
C LEU A 493 -33.51 10.39 -5.16
N GLY A 494 -33.23 9.26 -4.53
CA GLY A 494 -34.22 8.24 -4.23
C GLY A 494 -35.35 8.75 -3.33
N TRP A 495 -35.00 9.49 -2.30
CA TRP A 495 -35.98 9.99 -1.32
C TRP A 495 -36.79 11.19 -1.83
N ILE A 496 -36.18 12.02 -2.69
CA ILE A 496 -36.85 13.25 -3.18
C ILE A 496 -37.70 12.98 -4.43
N ILE A 497 -37.23 12.06 -5.31
CA ILE A 497 -37.80 11.97 -6.66
C ILE A 497 -38.60 10.66 -6.87
N PHE A 498 -38.20 9.55 -6.21
CA PHE A 498 -38.80 8.26 -6.49
C PHE A 498 -40.06 8.01 -5.65
N PRO A 499 -41.18 7.58 -6.29
CA PRO A 499 -42.42 7.25 -5.58
C PRO A 499 -42.27 6.08 -4.59
N ALA A 500 -41.30 5.16 -4.85
CA ALA A 500 -41.05 3.99 -4.04
C ALA A 500 -39.62 4.06 -3.40
N ALA A 501 -39.41 5.07 -2.56
CA ALA A 501 -38.13 5.36 -1.92
C ALA A 501 -37.50 4.16 -1.19
N TRP A 502 -38.31 3.25 -0.64
CA TRP A 502 -37.83 2.05 0.07
C TRP A 502 -37.06 1.06 -0.85
N TRP A 503 -37.61 0.79 -2.03
CA TRP A 503 -36.95 -0.10 -2.99
C TRP A 503 -35.64 0.48 -3.48
N TRP A 504 -35.59 1.78 -3.72
CA TRP A 504 -34.40 2.49 -4.11
C TRP A 504 -33.34 2.45 -3.00
N THR A 505 -33.75 2.75 -1.77
CA THR A 505 -32.90 2.69 -0.59
C THR A 505 -32.32 1.27 -0.42
N GLY A 506 -33.15 0.24 -0.56
CA GLY A 506 -32.72 -1.16 -0.53
C GLY A 506 -31.72 -1.49 -1.62
N GLY A 507 -31.90 -0.97 -2.84
CA GLY A 507 -30.96 -1.13 -3.96
C GLY A 507 -29.59 -0.48 -3.68
N VAL A 508 -29.56 0.73 -3.13
CA VAL A 508 -28.32 1.44 -2.76
C VAL A 508 -27.61 0.75 -1.59
N ILE A 509 -28.34 0.30 -0.56
CA ILE A 509 -27.78 -0.51 0.54
C ILE A 509 -27.23 -1.84 -0.01
N GLY A 510 -27.92 -2.44 -0.97
CA GLY A 510 -27.48 -3.66 -1.64
C GLY A 510 -26.08 -3.56 -2.21
N LEU A 511 -25.68 -2.39 -2.74
CA LEU A 511 -24.31 -2.14 -3.23
C LEU A 511 -23.24 -2.38 -2.17
N LEU A 512 -23.55 -2.05 -0.92
CA LEU A 512 -22.63 -2.18 0.20
C LEU A 512 -22.63 -3.60 0.78
N VAL A 513 -23.75 -4.29 0.69
CA VAL A 513 -24.00 -5.57 1.38
C VAL A 513 -23.72 -6.79 0.51
N ILE A 514 -23.96 -6.71 -0.81
CA ILE A 514 -23.91 -7.88 -1.71
C ILE A 514 -22.56 -8.60 -1.66
N ALA A 515 -21.43 -7.89 -1.75
CA ALA A 515 -20.11 -8.53 -1.76
C ALA A 515 -19.78 -9.21 -0.41
N PRO A 516 -19.91 -8.57 0.76
CA PRO A 516 -19.74 -9.22 2.05
C PRO A 516 -20.71 -10.39 2.29
N LEU A 517 -21.95 -10.26 1.83
CA LEU A 517 -22.95 -11.32 2.00
C LEU A 517 -22.61 -12.57 1.18
N ILE A 518 -22.19 -12.41 -0.07
CA ILE A 518 -21.75 -13.52 -0.92
C ILE A 518 -20.51 -14.19 -0.32
N ALA A 519 -19.54 -13.41 0.18
CA ALA A 519 -18.37 -13.95 0.85
C ALA A 519 -18.76 -14.78 2.07
N ALA A 520 -19.62 -14.25 2.95
CA ALA A 520 -20.08 -14.94 4.15
C ALA A 520 -20.90 -16.22 3.84
N LEU A 521 -21.71 -16.20 2.77
CA LEU A 521 -22.47 -17.37 2.33
C LEU A 521 -21.54 -18.50 1.87
N LEU A 522 -20.47 -18.16 1.17
CA LEU A 522 -19.50 -19.16 0.72
C LEU A 522 -18.59 -19.66 1.85
N ASP A 523 -18.23 -18.81 2.76
CA ASP A 523 -17.56 -19.22 4.00
C ASP A 523 -18.43 -20.22 4.77
N LEU A 524 -19.74 -19.99 4.82
CA LEU A 524 -20.69 -20.91 5.43
C LEU A 524 -20.69 -22.30 4.75
N LEU A 525 -20.59 -22.32 3.40
CA LEU A 525 -20.61 -23.56 2.61
C LEU A 525 -19.24 -24.28 2.62
N ARG A 526 -18.14 -23.58 2.88
CA ARG A 526 -16.78 -24.12 2.83
C ARG A 526 -16.21 -24.31 4.23
N LYS A 527 -16.73 -25.33 4.93
CA LYS A 527 -16.19 -25.70 6.25
C LYS A 527 -14.81 -26.35 6.11
N PRO A 528 -13.76 -25.86 6.80
CA PRO A 528 -12.49 -26.59 6.91
C PRO A 528 -12.70 -27.91 7.67
N ASP A 529 -12.02 -28.98 7.22
CA ASP A 529 -12.18 -30.32 7.81
C ASP A 529 -11.75 -30.37 9.29
N GLU A 530 -10.80 -29.54 9.67
CA GLU A 530 -10.21 -29.47 11.02
C GLU A 530 -11.08 -28.72 12.04
N VAL A 531 -12.14 -28.01 11.61
CA VAL A 531 -12.97 -27.16 12.47
C VAL A 531 -14.30 -27.85 12.80
N LEU A 532 -14.71 -27.84 14.08
CA LEU A 532 -16.01 -28.36 14.48
C LEU A 532 -17.15 -27.49 13.91
N LEU A 533 -18.26 -28.14 13.50
CA LEU A 533 -19.43 -27.46 12.93
C LEU A 533 -19.89 -26.28 13.79
N ARG A 534 -19.98 -26.48 15.12
CA ARG A 534 -20.39 -25.42 16.06
C ARG A 534 -19.44 -24.22 16.05
N GLN A 535 -18.13 -24.47 15.99
CA GLN A 535 -17.12 -23.40 15.93
C GLN A 535 -17.17 -22.68 14.59
N HIS A 536 -17.37 -23.42 13.50
CA HIS A 536 -17.52 -22.86 12.16
C HIS A 536 -18.72 -21.92 12.06
N PHE A 537 -19.91 -22.38 12.50
CA PHE A 537 -21.11 -21.53 12.52
C PHE A 537 -20.94 -20.31 13.43
N ALA A 538 -20.31 -20.47 14.61
CA ALA A 538 -20.03 -19.33 15.48
C ALA A 538 -19.11 -18.30 14.81
N ALA A 539 -18.04 -18.74 14.16
CA ALA A 539 -17.11 -17.85 13.45
C ALA A 539 -17.80 -17.09 12.29
N VAL A 540 -18.64 -17.77 11.50
CA VAL A 540 -19.42 -17.13 10.43
C VAL A 540 -20.43 -16.12 10.99
N ALA A 541 -21.13 -16.47 12.09
CA ALA A 541 -22.07 -15.57 12.76
C ALA A 541 -21.38 -14.32 13.32
N ASP A 542 -20.20 -14.49 13.97
CA ASP A 542 -19.39 -13.37 14.47
C ASP A 542 -18.90 -12.48 13.32
N SER A 543 -18.50 -13.06 12.20
CA SER A 543 -18.11 -12.33 11.00
C SER A 543 -19.28 -11.51 10.44
N LEU A 544 -20.46 -12.13 10.27
CA LEU A 544 -21.69 -11.43 9.81
C LEU A 544 -22.10 -10.31 10.75
N LEU A 545 -22.06 -10.54 12.06
CA LEU A 545 -22.37 -9.52 13.06
C LEU A 545 -21.40 -8.34 13.01
N ARG A 546 -20.12 -8.60 12.79
CA ARG A 546 -19.08 -7.58 12.61
C ARG A 546 -19.35 -6.77 11.35
N HIS A 547 -19.56 -7.40 10.20
CA HIS A 547 -19.90 -6.71 8.96
C HIS A 547 -21.20 -5.90 9.07
N GLY A 548 -22.20 -6.42 9.78
CA GLY A 548 -23.43 -5.66 10.08
C GLY A 548 -23.18 -4.40 10.90
N LYS A 549 -22.33 -4.49 11.93
CA LYS A 549 -21.90 -3.31 12.72
C LYS A 549 -21.09 -2.32 11.89
N GLN A 550 -20.19 -2.80 11.03
CA GLN A 550 -19.43 -1.96 10.10
C GLN A 550 -20.36 -1.22 9.15
N LEU A 551 -21.32 -1.91 8.53
CA LEU A 551 -22.31 -1.31 7.63
C LEU A 551 -23.15 -0.21 8.32
N ILE A 552 -23.65 -0.47 9.53
CA ILE A 552 -24.39 0.54 10.29
C ILE A 552 -23.54 1.78 10.56
N PHE A 553 -22.30 1.57 10.96
CA PHE A 553 -21.35 2.65 11.23
C PHE A 553 -21.01 3.43 9.94
N GLU A 554 -20.76 2.73 8.83
CA GLU A 554 -20.50 3.34 7.52
C GLU A 554 -21.68 4.19 7.05
N LEU A 555 -22.91 3.67 7.14
CA LEU A 555 -24.12 4.42 6.77
C LEU A 555 -24.31 5.67 7.67
N ALA A 556 -24.06 5.54 8.97
CA ALA A 556 -24.15 6.68 9.89
C ALA A 556 -23.10 7.76 9.59
N CYS A 557 -21.90 7.37 9.18
CA CYS A 557 -20.80 8.28 8.86
C CYS A 557 -20.80 8.75 7.40
N LEU A 558 -21.59 8.11 6.51
CA LEU A 558 -21.54 8.32 5.07
C LEU A 558 -21.66 9.80 4.63
N PRO A 559 -22.56 10.63 5.20
CA PRO A 559 -22.63 12.05 4.83
C PRO A 559 -21.34 12.81 5.16
N TYR A 560 -20.72 12.48 6.28
CA TYR A 560 -19.43 13.09 6.67
C TYR A 560 -18.27 12.58 5.79
N GLU A 561 -18.29 11.30 5.42
CA GLU A 561 -17.32 10.73 4.49
C GLU A 561 -17.38 11.37 3.10
N ALA A 562 -18.58 11.61 2.61
CA ALA A 562 -18.79 12.36 1.37
C ALA A 562 -18.22 13.77 1.45
N LEU A 563 -18.48 14.47 2.55
CA LEU A 563 -18.00 15.84 2.76
C LEU A 563 -16.48 15.92 2.79
N PHE A 564 -15.82 15.13 3.65
CA PHE A 564 -14.35 15.23 3.77
C PHE A 564 -13.63 14.74 2.51
N SER A 565 -14.22 13.76 1.79
CA SER A 565 -13.67 13.29 0.52
C SER A 565 -13.74 14.39 -0.54
N LEU A 566 -14.90 15.04 -0.68
CA LEU A 566 -15.06 16.16 -1.62
C LEU A 566 -14.19 17.35 -1.23
N ASP A 567 -14.09 17.70 0.07
CA ASP A 567 -13.18 18.76 0.54
C ASP A 567 -11.73 18.45 0.15
N ALA A 568 -11.26 17.21 0.40
CA ALA A 568 -9.92 16.78 0.04
C ALA A 568 -9.67 16.90 -1.48
N ILE A 569 -10.65 16.47 -2.30
CA ILE A 569 -10.59 16.51 -3.76
C ILE A 569 -10.54 17.95 -4.27
N VAL A 570 -11.51 18.77 -3.86
CA VAL A 570 -11.65 20.16 -4.33
C VAL A 570 -10.45 20.98 -3.88
N ARG A 571 -10.06 20.89 -2.61
CA ARG A 571 -8.90 21.59 -2.06
C ARG A 571 -7.60 21.20 -2.77
N THR A 572 -7.39 19.92 -3.05
CA THR A 572 -6.19 19.45 -3.74
C THR A 572 -6.17 19.90 -5.19
N THR A 573 -7.30 19.77 -5.89
CA THR A 573 -7.42 20.22 -7.28
C THR A 573 -7.18 21.74 -7.39
N TRP A 574 -7.77 22.53 -6.49
CA TRP A 574 -7.53 23.97 -6.40
C TRP A 574 -6.04 24.28 -6.16
N ARG A 575 -5.43 23.57 -5.18
CA ARG A 575 -4.01 23.75 -4.88
C ARG A 575 -3.11 23.37 -6.06
N MET A 576 -3.43 22.34 -6.81
CA MET A 576 -2.64 21.94 -7.99
C MET A 576 -2.78 22.89 -9.17
N LEU A 577 -3.97 23.42 -9.42
CA LEU A 577 -4.27 24.21 -10.62
C LEU A 577 -4.08 25.70 -10.41
N ILE A 578 -4.43 26.23 -9.25
CA ILE A 578 -4.53 27.67 -8.98
C ILE A 578 -3.47 28.15 -8.01
N SER A 579 -3.55 27.75 -6.73
CA SER A 579 -2.68 28.34 -5.71
C SER A 579 -1.25 27.84 -5.74
N ARG A 580 -1.03 26.59 -6.17
CA ARG A 580 0.27 25.88 -6.18
C ARG A 580 1.02 25.87 -4.83
N ARG A 581 0.29 26.01 -3.72
CA ARG A 581 0.82 26.08 -2.37
C ARG A 581 0.28 24.95 -1.50
N ARG A 582 1.03 24.59 -0.43
CA ARG A 582 0.67 23.62 0.61
C ARG A 582 0.32 22.23 0.06
N LEU A 583 0.99 21.82 -1.02
CA LEU A 583 0.79 20.48 -1.58
C LEU A 583 1.43 19.40 -0.70
N LEU A 584 2.56 19.71 -0.05
CA LEU A 584 3.26 18.81 0.88
C LEU A 584 2.87 19.01 2.35
N GLU A 585 1.78 19.73 2.65
CA GLU A 585 1.29 19.91 4.01
C GLU A 585 0.94 18.56 4.64
N TRP A 586 1.59 18.21 5.75
CA TRP A 586 1.49 16.91 6.38
C TRP A 586 1.65 17.00 7.90
N ASN A 587 0.78 16.29 8.64
CA ASN A 587 0.87 16.09 10.08
C ASN A 587 0.96 14.57 10.37
N PRO A 588 1.88 14.12 11.24
CA PRO A 588 1.97 12.71 11.63
C PRO A 588 0.68 12.22 12.27
N SER A 589 0.27 11.00 11.97
CA SER A 589 -0.94 10.40 12.56
C SER A 589 -0.81 10.23 14.07
N SER A 590 0.39 9.89 14.56
CA SER A 590 0.71 9.77 15.99
C SER A 590 0.55 11.10 16.73
N GLU A 591 0.87 12.22 16.10
CA GLU A 591 0.70 13.54 16.69
C GLU A 591 -0.77 13.96 16.75
N VAL A 592 -1.53 13.66 15.69
CA VAL A 592 -2.99 13.86 15.66
C VAL A 592 -3.66 13.04 16.76
N ASP A 593 -3.30 11.76 16.91
CA ASP A 593 -3.81 10.90 17.99
C ASP A 593 -3.43 11.43 19.38
N ARG A 594 -2.19 11.91 19.55
CA ARG A 594 -1.71 12.48 20.82
C ARG A 594 -2.44 13.78 21.18
N GLN A 595 -2.68 14.65 20.20
CA GLN A 595 -3.45 15.89 20.38
C GLN A 595 -4.93 15.60 20.73
N LEU A 596 -5.54 14.62 20.06
CA LEU A 596 -6.92 14.18 20.31
C LEU A 596 -7.08 13.38 21.62
N SER A 597 -5.99 12.84 22.16
CA SER A 597 -6.00 12.07 23.41
C SER A 597 -5.91 12.93 24.66
N ARG A 598 -5.62 14.22 24.53
CA ARG A 598 -5.69 15.15 25.66
C ARG A 598 -7.14 15.26 26.14
N PRO A 599 -7.39 15.11 27.46
CA PRO A 599 -8.75 15.17 28.01
C PRO A 599 -9.26 16.61 27.98
N ASP A 600 -9.68 17.05 26.81
CA ASP A 600 -10.34 18.36 26.67
C ASP A 600 -11.84 18.15 26.87
N ARG A 601 -12.47 18.90 27.80
CA ARG A 601 -13.90 18.89 28.10
C ARG A 601 -14.79 19.15 26.86
N ASN A 602 -14.17 19.58 25.74
CA ASN A 602 -14.84 19.95 24.49
C ASN A 602 -14.74 18.87 23.39
N SER A 603 -14.25 17.65 23.66
CA SER A 603 -14.06 16.63 22.61
C SER A 603 -15.36 16.24 21.89
N LEU A 604 -16.49 16.16 22.60
CA LEU A 604 -17.81 15.92 22.00
C LEU A 604 -18.27 17.12 21.16
N ALA A 605 -18.11 18.34 21.65
CA ALA A 605 -18.47 19.54 20.89
C ALA A 605 -17.62 19.70 19.62
N ALA A 606 -16.34 19.34 19.68
CA ALA A 606 -15.47 19.30 18.50
C ALA A 606 -15.93 18.24 17.49
N THR A 607 -16.32 17.05 17.95
CA THR A 607 -16.88 16.01 17.09
C THR A 607 -18.17 16.47 16.41
N TYR A 608 -19.11 17.04 17.16
CA TYR A 608 -20.34 17.59 16.60
C TYR A 608 -20.09 18.73 15.60
N ARG A 609 -19.11 19.60 15.85
CA ARG A 609 -18.73 20.66 14.91
C ARG A 609 -18.13 20.13 13.61
N THR A 610 -17.42 19.03 13.64
CA THR A 610 -16.83 18.44 12.43
C THR A 610 -17.83 17.57 11.67
N MET A 611 -18.73 16.86 12.36
CA MET A 611 -19.68 15.91 11.78
C MET A 611 -21.12 16.49 11.62
N TRP A 612 -21.29 17.80 11.72
CA TRP A 612 -22.60 18.48 11.69
C TRP A 612 -23.46 18.19 10.44
N VAL A 613 -22.82 17.80 9.35
CA VAL A 613 -23.50 17.53 8.05
C VAL A 613 -24.48 16.37 8.15
N GLY A 614 -24.15 15.30 8.87
CA GLY A 614 -25.05 14.17 9.06
C GLY A 614 -26.36 14.57 9.76
N PRO A 615 -26.31 15.17 10.97
CA PRO A 615 -27.49 15.70 11.64
C PRO A 615 -28.28 16.73 10.82
N LEU A 616 -27.57 17.61 10.08
CA LEU A 616 -28.26 18.60 9.22
C LEU A 616 -29.07 17.92 8.10
N ILE A 617 -28.45 16.99 7.36
CA ILE A 617 -29.15 16.26 6.30
C ILE A 617 -30.34 15.50 6.89
N SER A 618 -30.18 14.84 8.03
CA SER A 618 -31.28 14.13 8.71
C SER A 618 -32.42 15.06 9.13
N ALA A 619 -32.09 16.24 9.67
CA ALA A 619 -33.09 17.23 10.07
C ALA A 619 -33.84 17.81 8.86
N VAL A 620 -33.14 18.14 7.78
CA VAL A 620 -33.76 18.65 6.54
C VAL A 620 -34.68 17.59 5.93
N LEU A 621 -34.24 16.34 5.87
CA LEU A 621 -35.07 15.23 5.37
C LEU A 621 -36.30 14.98 6.25
N ALA A 622 -36.16 15.02 7.58
CA ALA A 622 -37.26 14.84 8.50
C ALA A 622 -38.34 15.98 8.41
N ILE A 623 -37.94 17.14 7.89
CA ILE A 623 -38.88 18.25 7.64
C ILE A 623 -39.54 18.12 6.27
N TYR A 624 -38.81 17.56 5.29
CA TYR A 624 -39.26 17.46 3.90
C TYR A 624 -40.14 16.22 3.64
N LEU A 625 -39.76 15.06 4.25
CA LEU A 625 -40.53 13.80 4.17
C LEU A 625 -41.64 13.72 5.21
#